data_7a5613734d1ab62e1811f498dd3e992a
#
_entry.id   7a5613734d1ab62e1811f498dd3e992a
#
_cell.length_a   1.000
_cell.length_b   1.000
_cell.length_c   1.000
_cell.angle_alpha   90.00
_cell.angle_beta   90.00
_cell.angle_gamma   90.00
#
_symmetry.space_group_name_H-M   'P 1'
#
loop_
_entity.id
_entity.type
_entity.pdbx_description
1 polymer ?
#
loop_
_entity_poly.entity_id
_entity_poly.type
_entity_poly.pdbx_seq_one_letter_code
_entity_poly.pdbx_strand_id
1 'polypeptide(L)'
;MPDITLGIIGSGQLGSMLCQAAKKLNVKTVVISNDEQGPAQNYCDQFIFSEYEDQTRVKNFINKVDVVTFEFENIPIGILKSIDKEKKVLPRPDVNKVIQNRKLEKTFVNDLGIKTTEWAFVKSAEDVFKNEKLLPGILKTNTLGYDGHGQFVLNSLKDIKKDWCFTADYILEKKVDLKKEISVILTRFQNGTISIYPPIENVHENQILKYSKIPADINDKIISEALQSAQKIAEHLDYVGTMTVEYFINQNNDLLVNEIAPRVHNSG
;
A
#
# COMPACT_ATOMS: atom_id res chain seq x y z
N MET A 1 -23.33 -14.54 -16.25
CA MET A 1 -22.61 -14.50 -14.96
C MET A 1 -23.62 -14.07 -13.92
N PRO A 2 -23.55 -14.53 -12.67
CA PRO A 2 -24.45 -13.98 -11.65
C PRO A 2 -24.25 -12.47 -11.56
N ASP A 3 -25.33 -11.72 -11.29
CA ASP A 3 -25.28 -10.27 -11.07
C ASP A 3 -24.51 -10.00 -9.77
N ILE A 4 -23.19 -9.83 -9.87
CA ILE A 4 -22.31 -9.53 -8.72
C ILE A 4 -22.25 -8.02 -8.54
N THR A 5 -22.40 -7.56 -7.31
CA THR A 5 -22.21 -6.17 -6.91
C THR A 5 -20.94 -6.04 -6.07
N LEU A 6 -19.98 -5.26 -6.57
CA LEU A 6 -18.72 -4.97 -5.89
C LEU A 6 -18.90 -3.76 -4.97
N GLY A 7 -18.61 -3.94 -3.69
CA GLY A 7 -18.46 -2.85 -2.74
C GLY A 7 -17.03 -2.29 -2.78
N ILE A 8 -16.89 -0.98 -2.83
CA ILE A 8 -15.59 -0.29 -2.81
C ILE A 8 -15.57 0.69 -1.64
N ILE A 9 -14.57 0.59 -0.77
CA ILE A 9 -14.34 1.54 0.31
C ILE A 9 -13.32 2.57 -0.16
N GLY A 10 -13.71 3.85 -0.13
CA GLY A 10 -12.94 4.96 -0.67
C GLY A 10 -13.46 5.44 -2.02
N SER A 11 -13.32 6.73 -2.29
CA SER A 11 -13.87 7.40 -3.48
C SER A 11 -12.84 8.18 -4.30
N GLY A 12 -11.56 7.92 -4.08
CA GLY A 12 -10.46 8.58 -4.78
C GLY A 12 -10.31 8.16 -6.25
N GLN A 13 -9.18 8.52 -6.83
CA GLN A 13 -8.86 8.25 -8.23
C GLN A 13 -8.87 6.75 -8.56
N LEU A 14 -8.27 5.93 -7.71
CA LEU A 14 -8.23 4.47 -7.94
C LEU A 14 -9.62 3.86 -7.81
N GLY A 15 -10.45 4.35 -6.89
CA GLY A 15 -11.86 3.96 -6.78
C GLY A 15 -12.65 4.26 -8.04
N SER A 16 -12.42 5.44 -8.66
CA SER A 16 -13.07 5.79 -9.93
C SER A 16 -12.65 4.88 -11.08
N MET A 17 -11.38 4.51 -11.14
CA MET A 17 -10.84 3.57 -12.15
C MET A 17 -11.38 2.16 -11.93
N LEU A 18 -11.51 1.71 -10.68
CA LEU A 18 -12.15 0.43 -10.34
C LEU A 18 -13.62 0.39 -10.81
N CYS A 19 -14.39 1.45 -10.56
CA CYS A 19 -15.78 1.54 -11.03
C CYS A 19 -15.87 1.46 -12.55
N GLN A 20 -15.00 2.16 -13.27
CA GLN A 20 -14.97 2.13 -14.73
C GLN A 20 -14.58 0.74 -15.27
N ALA A 21 -13.61 0.06 -14.63
CA ALA A 21 -13.22 -1.30 -14.99
C ALA A 21 -14.35 -2.31 -14.71
N ALA A 22 -15.01 -2.21 -13.56
CA ALA A 22 -16.15 -3.03 -13.19
C ALA A 22 -17.30 -2.89 -14.20
N LYS A 23 -17.62 -1.66 -14.63
CA LYS A 23 -18.63 -1.39 -15.63
C LYS A 23 -18.35 -2.07 -16.97
N LYS A 24 -17.08 -2.12 -17.42
CA LYS A 24 -16.69 -2.84 -18.65
C LYS A 24 -16.91 -4.35 -18.55
N LEU A 25 -16.95 -4.89 -17.31
CA LEU A 25 -17.19 -6.30 -17.02
C LEU A 25 -18.64 -6.59 -16.66
N ASN A 26 -19.55 -5.61 -16.77
CA ASN A 26 -20.95 -5.68 -16.32
C ASN A 26 -21.09 -6.03 -14.82
N VAL A 27 -20.16 -5.57 -14.00
CA VAL A 27 -20.18 -5.68 -12.54
C VAL A 27 -20.70 -4.36 -11.96
N LYS A 28 -21.76 -4.41 -11.16
CA LYS A 28 -22.30 -3.25 -10.46
C LYS A 28 -21.37 -2.84 -9.33
N THR A 29 -21.34 -1.54 -9.02
CA THR A 29 -20.49 -0.98 -7.97
C THR A 29 -21.28 -0.14 -6.99
N VAL A 30 -21.02 -0.35 -5.69
CA VAL A 30 -21.47 0.54 -4.61
C VAL A 30 -20.24 1.05 -3.88
N VAL A 31 -20.10 2.36 -3.82
CA VAL A 31 -18.96 3.01 -3.15
C VAL A 31 -19.42 3.59 -1.82
N ILE A 32 -18.64 3.38 -0.75
CA ILE A 32 -18.79 4.06 0.54
C ILE A 32 -17.54 4.87 0.85
N SER A 33 -17.69 6.14 1.23
CA SER A 33 -16.57 7.03 1.54
C SER A 33 -16.98 8.16 2.47
N ASN A 34 -16.03 8.65 3.24
CA ASN A 34 -16.13 9.87 4.02
C ASN A 34 -15.65 11.14 3.26
N ASP A 35 -15.34 10.99 1.98
CA ASP A 35 -15.09 12.12 1.06
C ASP A 35 -16.29 12.25 0.11
N GLU A 36 -17.11 13.28 0.33
CA GLU A 36 -18.29 13.56 -0.49
C GLU A 36 -17.95 14.02 -1.90
N GLN A 37 -16.72 14.52 -2.12
CA GLN A 37 -16.27 15.05 -3.42
C GLN A 37 -15.38 14.08 -4.19
N GLY A 38 -15.16 12.88 -3.67
CA GLY A 38 -14.29 11.88 -4.28
C GLY A 38 -14.76 11.50 -5.70
N PRO A 39 -13.84 11.42 -6.69
CA PRO A 39 -14.18 11.24 -8.11
C PRO A 39 -14.94 9.95 -8.43
N ALA A 40 -14.83 8.90 -7.59
CA ALA A 40 -15.52 7.63 -7.83
C ALA A 40 -17.05 7.74 -7.83
N GLN A 41 -17.63 8.73 -7.14
CA GLN A 41 -19.07 8.96 -7.15
C GLN A 41 -19.65 9.18 -8.56
N ASN A 42 -18.86 9.69 -9.49
CA ASN A 42 -19.29 9.94 -10.88
C ASN A 42 -19.32 8.68 -11.75
N TYR A 43 -18.77 7.56 -11.26
CA TYR A 43 -18.58 6.34 -12.04
C TYR A 43 -19.22 5.10 -11.42
N CYS A 44 -19.55 5.13 -10.11
CA CYS A 44 -20.24 4.05 -9.44
C CYS A 44 -21.75 4.04 -9.75
N ASP A 45 -22.40 2.87 -9.56
CA ASP A 45 -23.84 2.75 -9.70
C ASP A 45 -24.57 3.34 -8.49
N GLN A 46 -23.96 3.27 -7.31
CA GLN A 46 -24.47 3.90 -6.10
C GLN A 46 -23.33 4.41 -5.23
N PHE A 47 -23.48 5.62 -4.69
CA PHE A 47 -22.58 6.26 -3.74
C PHE A 47 -23.24 6.39 -2.37
N ILE A 48 -22.51 6.09 -1.31
CA ILE A 48 -22.92 6.24 0.09
C ILE A 48 -21.87 7.12 0.78
N PHE A 49 -22.23 8.37 1.05
CA PHE A 49 -21.42 9.25 1.88
C PHE A 49 -21.60 8.87 3.34
N SER A 50 -20.51 8.58 4.05
CA SER A 50 -20.56 8.17 5.46
C SER A 50 -19.19 8.21 6.12
N GLU A 51 -19.15 8.65 7.37
CA GLU A 51 -18.06 8.26 8.25
C GLU A 51 -18.08 6.74 8.45
N TYR A 52 -16.90 6.12 8.59
CA TYR A 52 -16.79 4.67 8.70
C TYR A 52 -17.31 4.12 10.05
N GLU A 53 -17.49 4.98 11.05
CA GLU A 53 -18.05 4.66 12.36
C GLU A 53 -19.59 4.62 12.38
N ASP A 54 -20.26 5.18 11.35
CA ASP A 54 -21.72 5.11 11.21
C ASP A 54 -22.19 3.69 10.86
N GLN A 55 -22.52 2.94 11.89
CA GLN A 55 -22.94 1.55 11.77
C GLN A 55 -24.19 1.37 10.88
N THR A 56 -25.08 2.36 10.86
CA THR A 56 -26.31 2.32 10.04
C THR A 56 -25.96 2.43 8.57
N ARG A 57 -25.11 3.36 8.19
CA ARG A 57 -24.65 3.57 6.83
C ARG A 57 -23.78 2.39 6.34
N VAL A 58 -22.87 1.91 7.18
CA VAL A 58 -22.04 0.73 6.89
C VAL A 58 -22.94 -0.50 6.68
N LYS A 59 -23.95 -0.70 7.51
CA LYS A 59 -24.91 -1.81 7.33
C LYS A 59 -25.72 -1.69 6.04
N ASN A 60 -26.16 -0.48 5.67
CA ASN A 60 -26.81 -0.22 4.39
C ASN A 60 -25.90 -0.57 3.20
N PHE A 61 -24.59 -0.24 3.29
CA PHE A 61 -23.60 -0.61 2.30
C PHE A 61 -23.47 -2.15 2.19
N ILE A 62 -23.25 -2.84 3.32
CA ILE A 62 -23.09 -4.30 3.38
C ILE A 62 -24.30 -5.03 2.73
N ASN A 63 -25.51 -4.54 2.94
CA ASN A 63 -26.72 -5.16 2.39
C ASN A 63 -26.85 -5.05 0.86
N LYS A 64 -26.04 -4.20 0.23
CA LYS A 64 -26.12 -3.92 -1.21
C LYS A 64 -25.02 -4.58 -2.04
N VAL A 65 -24.07 -5.23 -1.40
CA VAL A 65 -22.87 -5.75 -2.05
C VAL A 65 -22.70 -7.25 -1.80
N ASP A 66 -21.96 -7.92 -2.68
CA ASP A 66 -21.66 -9.35 -2.56
C ASP A 66 -20.23 -9.59 -2.05
N VAL A 67 -19.30 -8.72 -2.44
CA VAL A 67 -17.89 -8.75 -2.06
C VAL A 67 -17.39 -7.32 -1.91
N VAL A 68 -16.44 -7.09 -1.04
CA VAL A 68 -15.91 -5.76 -0.75
C VAL A 68 -14.42 -5.69 -1.03
N THR A 69 -13.97 -4.59 -1.61
CA THR A 69 -12.58 -4.20 -1.74
C THR A 69 -12.39 -2.75 -1.30
N PHE A 70 -11.17 -2.26 -1.35
CA PHE A 70 -10.87 -0.87 -1.03
C PHE A 70 -9.84 -0.30 -2.01
N GLU A 71 -9.84 1.03 -2.13
CA GLU A 71 -8.96 1.74 -3.06
C GLU A 71 -7.77 2.43 -2.38
N PHE A 72 -7.75 2.47 -1.04
CA PHE A 72 -6.65 2.98 -0.24
C PHE A 72 -6.48 2.13 1.03
N GLU A 73 -5.26 2.05 1.55
CA GLU A 73 -4.89 1.15 2.64
C GLU A 73 -5.26 1.67 4.04
N ASN A 74 -5.36 2.99 4.25
CA ASN A 74 -5.51 3.60 5.57
C ASN A 74 -6.94 3.55 6.14
N ILE A 75 -7.63 2.43 5.94
CA ILE A 75 -8.96 2.18 6.50
C ILE A 75 -8.82 1.56 7.89
N PRO A 76 -9.59 2.01 8.89
CA PRO A 76 -9.55 1.40 10.23
C PRO A 76 -9.83 -0.10 10.18
N ILE A 77 -8.90 -0.90 10.70
CA ILE A 77 -9.00 -2.38 10.65
C ILE A 77 -10.27 -2.91 11.31
N GLY A 78 -10.76 -2.22 12.35
CA GLY A 78 -12.02 -2.58 13.02
C GLY A 78 -13.22 -2.59 12.06
N ILE A 79 -13.28 -1.64 11.15
CA ILE A 79 -14.34 -1.53 10.13
C ILE A 79 -14.21 -2.66 9.12
N LEU A 80 -13.01 -2.89 8.57
CA LEU A 80 -12.79 -4.01 7.64
C LEU A 80 -13.18 -5.34 8.26
N LYS A 81 -12.80 -5.60 9.51
CA LYS A 81 -13.18 -6.82 10.24
C LYS A 81 -14.68 -6.90 10.52
N SER A 82 -15.34 -5.79 10.77
CA SER A 82 -16.79 -5.75 10.95
C SER A 82 -17.52 -6.13 9.66
N ILE A 83 -17.08 -5.56 8.53
CA ILE A 83 -17.65 -5.87 7.21
C ILE A 83 -17.37 -7.33 6.84
N ASP A 84 -16.17 -7.84 7.08
CA ASP A 84 -15.73 -9.19 6.70
C ASP A 84 -16.52 -10.30 7.42
N LYS A 85 -17.15 -10.01 8.56
CA LYS A 85 -18.07 -10.95 9.24
C LYS A 85 -19.34 -11.25 8.44
N GLU A 86 -19.76 -10.34 7.56
CA GLU A 86 -21.00 -10.44 6.81
C GLU A 86 -20.77 -10.57 5.30
N LYS A 87 -19.78 -9.87 4.79
CA LYS A 87 -19.40 -9.85 3.36
C LYS A 87 -17.90 -9.92 3.23
N LYS A 88 -17.41 -10.84 2.44
CA LYS A 88 -15.99 -11.08 2.22
C LYS A 88 -15.28 -9.81 1.78
N VAL A 89 -14.25 -9.41 2.53
CA VAL A 89 -13.36 -8.29 2.20
C VAL A 89 -12.09 -8.84 1.56
N LEU A 90 -11.73 -8.33 0.39
CA LEU A 90 -10.52 -8.72 -0.33
C LEU A 90 -9.71 -7.49 -0.73
N PRO A 91 -8.42 -7.43 -0.38
CA PRO A 91 -7.69 -8.41 0.44
C PRO A 91 -8.20 -8.49 1.88
N ARG A 92 -7.87 -9.58 2.57
CA ARG A 92 -8.34 -9.82 3.94
C ARG A 92 -7.88 -8.73 4.92
N PRO A 93 -8.69 -8.36 5.93
CA PRO A 93 -8.33 -7.32 6.89
C PRO A 93 -7.00 -7.55 7.61
N ASP A 94 -6.62 -8.81 7.87
CA ASP A 94 -5.36 -9.12 8.54
C ASP A 94 -4.13 -8.83 7.66
N VAL A 95 -4.25 -8.95 6.34
CA VAL A 95 -3.22 -8.52 5.39
C VAL A 95 -3.03 -7.00 5.50
N ASN A 96 -4.14 -6.26 5.45
CA ASN A 96 -4.09 -4.80 5.55
C ASN A 96 -3.50 -4.33 6.89
N LYS A 97 -3.79 -5.05 8.00
CA LYS A 97 -3.19 -4.78 9.31
C LYS A 97 -1.66 -4.87 9.30
N VAL A 98 -1.08 -5.82 8.58
CA VAL A 98 0.39 -5.94 8.45
C VAL A 98 0.94 -4.77 7.64
N ILE A 99 0.32 -4.46 6.50
CA ILE A 99 0.84 -3.47 5.54
C ILE A 99 0.66 -2.03 6.03
N GLN A 100 -0.42 -1.70 6.73
CA GLN A 100 -0.63 -0.37 7.32
C GLN A 100 0.42 0.04 8.35
N ASN A 101 1.21 -0.91 8.85
CA ASN A 101 2.19 -0.69 9.91
C ASN A 101 3.60 -1.00 9.38
N ARG A 102 4.40 0.02 9.13
CA ARG A 102 5.73 -0.09 8.52
C ARG A 102 6.67 -1.05 9.25
N LYS A 103 6.60 -1.10 10.60
CA LYS A 103 7.36 -2.06 11.39
C LYS A 103 6.93 -3.49 11.09
N LEU A 104 5.61 -3.76 11.07
CA LEU A 104 5.09 -5.11 10.80
C LEU A 104 5.41 -5.53 9.36
N GLU A 105 5.20 -4.63 8.39
CA GLU A 105 5.49 -4.85 6.98
C GLU A 105 6.97 -5.20 6.75
N LYS A 106 7.89 -4.36 7.26
CA LYS A 106 9.33 -4.61 7.10
C LYS A 106 9.81 -5.85 7.84
N THR A 107 9.28 -6.11 9.04
CA THR A 107 9.57 -7.36 9.76
C THR A 107 9.13 -8.56 8.94
N PHE A 108 7.88 -8.55 8.44
CA PHE A 108 7.35 -9.62 7.59
C PHE A 108 8.21 -9.85 6.33
N VAL A 109 8.58 -8.80 5.63
CA VAL A 109 9.43 -8.88 4.42
C VAL A 109 10.82 -9.45 4.76
N ASN A 110 11.44 -8.99 5.85
CA ASN A 110 12.75 -9.47 6.28
C ASN A 110 12.71 -10.93 6.77
N ASP A 111 11.65 -11.36 7.45
CA ASP A 111 11.46 -12.75 7.89
C ASP A 111 11.36 -13.72 6.69
N LEU A 112 10.93 -13.23 5.54
CA LEU A 112 10.97 -13.96 4.28
C LEU A 112 12.37 -14.01 3.64
N GLY A 113 13.39 -13.40 4.24
CA GLY A 113 14.74 -13.28 3.68
C GLY A 113 14.82 -12.30 2.49
N ILE A 114 13.82 -11.43 2.33
CA ILE A 114 13.80 -10.40 1.30
C ILE A 114 14.38 -9.12 1.89
N LYS A 115 15.26 -8.45 1.13
CA LYS A 115 15.93 -7.22 1.58
C LYS A 115 14.97 -6.03 1.58
N THR A 116 15.06 -5.23 2.64
CA THR A 116 14.51 -3.86 2.70
C THR A 116 15.66 -2.88 2.92
N THR A 117 15.38 -1.58 2.93
CA THR A 117 16.33 -0.61 3.51
C THR A 117 16.64 -1.00 4.96
N GLU A 118 17.87 -0.74 5.42
CA GLU A 118 18.18 -0.90 6.85
C GLU A 118 17.29 0.04 7.67
N TRP A 119 16.72 -0.45 8.76
CA TRP A 119 15.76 0.31 9.55
C TRP A 119 15.82 0.00 11.04
N ALA A 120 15.30 0.91 11.84
CA ALA A 120 15.09 0.74 13.27
C ALA A 120 13.75 1.33 13.70
N PHE A 121 13.11 0.70 14.69
CA PHE A 121 11.91 1.24 15.32
C PHE A 121 12.29 2.32 16.33
N VAL A 122 11.60 3.46 16.32
CA VAL A 122 11.95 4.67 17.06
C VAL A 122 10.72 5.23 17.76
N LYS A 123 10.82 5.48 19.05
CA LYS A 123 9.80 6.13 19.88
C LYS A 123 10.27 7.43 20.52
N SER A 124 11.57 7.71 20.45
CA SER A 124 12.19 8.86 21.11
C SER A 124 13.43 9.33 20.35
N ALA A 125 13.89 10.52 20.66
CA ALA A 125 15.17 11.02 20.18
C ALA A 125 16.33 10.09 20.58
N GLU A 126 16.27 9.51 21.79
CA GLU A 126 17.29 8.57 22.28
C GLU A 126 17.39 7.32 21.38
N ASP A 127 16.25 6.83 20.85
CA ASP A 127 16.27 5.70 19.93
C ASP A 127 16.95 6.08 18.61
N VAL A 128 16.81 7.33 18.14
CA VAL A 128 17.56 7.82 16.97
C VAL A 128 19.06 7.86 17.27
N PHE A 129 19.46 8.37 18.44
CA PHE A 129 20.89 8.38 18.86
C PHE A 129 21.49 6.96 18.88
N LYS A 130 20.76 5.98 19.40
CA LYS A 130 21.20 4.56 19.42
C LYS A 130 21.35 3.98 18.01
N ASN A 131 20.67 4.54 17.03
CA ASN A 131 20.67 4.11 15.64
C ASN A 131 21.34 5.10 14.68
N GLU A 132 22.27 5.91 15.17
CA GLU A 132 23.00 6.92 14.38
C GLU A 132 23.63 6.38 13.09
N LYS A 133 24.01 5.11 13.07
CA LYS A 133 24.56 4.43 11.87
C LYS A 133 23.61 4.41 10.67
N LEU A 134 22.32 4.67 10.89
CA LEU A 134 21.30 4.78 9.82
C LEU A 134 21.24 6.18 9.21
N LEU A 135 22.04 7.13 9.69
CA LEU A 135 22.11 8.47 9.11
C LEU A 135 23.15 8.54 7.98
N PRO A 136 22.92 9.31 6.92
CA PRO A 136 21.66 10.02 6.65
C PRO A 136 20.50 9.07 6.46
N GLY A 137 19.33 9.41 7.04
CA GLY A 137 18.17 8.57 7.08
C GLY A 137 16.85 9.32 6.88
N ILE A 138 15.78 8.58 6.77
CA ILE A 138 14.41 9.09 6.68
C ILE A 138 13.63 8.56 7.86
N LEU A 139 13.17 9.46 8.72
CA LEU A 139 12.26 9.14 9.81
C LEU A 139 10.83 9.19 9.28
N LYS A 140 10.13 8.06 9.34
CA LYS A 140 8.75 7.90 8.82
C LYS A 140 7.81 7.54 9.95
N THR A 141 6.59 8.10 9.97
CA THR A 141 5.54 7.61 10.87
C THR A 141 5.28 6.13 10.60
N ASN A 142 5.11 5.36 11.68
CA ASN A 142 4.91 3.91 11.59
C ASN A 142 3.57 3.52 10.94
N THR A 143 2.58 4.42 11.01
CA THR A 143 1.24 4.26 10.43
C THR A 143 0.76 5.57 9.81
N LEU A 144 -0.24 5.53 8.94
CA LEU A 144 -0.92 6.69 8.34
C LEU A 144 -0.02 7.62 7.50
N GLY A 145 1.16 7.20 7.09
CA GLY A 145 2.00 7.94 6.15
C GLY A 145 1.62 7.63 4.71
N TYR A 146 1.49 8.65 3.86
CA TYR A 146 1.24 8.55 2.42
C TYR A 146 1.84 9.77 1.69
N ASP A 147 2.21 9.64 0.43
CA ASP A 147 2.68 10.72 -0.44
C ASP A 147 3.68 11.70 0.24
N GLY A 148 4.65 11.15 1.00
CA GLY A 148 5.64 11.92 1.75
C GLY A 148 5.15 12.56 3.05
N HIS A 149 3.87 12.48 3.38
CA HIS A 149 3.35 12.94 4.67
C HIS A 149 3.89 12.06 5.81
N GLY A 150 4.32 12.72 6.90
CA GLY A 150 4.90 12.02 8.06
C GLY A 150 6.34 11.51 7.82
N GLN A 151 7.06 12.08 6.83
CA GLN A 151 8.46 11.76 6.54
C GLN A 151 9.36 12.96 6.84
N PHE A 152 10.52 12.69 7.47
CA PHE A 152 11.50 13.71 7.85
C PHE A 152 12.90 13.22 7.47
N VAL A 153 13.61 13.99 6.65
CA VAL A 153 15.00 13.68 6.29
C VAL A 153 15.90 14.10 7.44
N LEU A 154 16.70 13.16 7.95
CA LEU A 154 17.72 13.39 8.95
C LEU A 154 19.09 13.16 8.32
N ASN A 155 19.87 14.22 8.10
CA ASN A 155 21.24 14.09 7.58
C ASN A 155 22.23 13.80 8.70
N SER A 156 21.92 14.26 9.92
CA SER A 156 22.73 14.08 11.12
C SER A 156 21.88 14.18 12.38
N LEU A 157 22.46 13.82 13.54
CA LEU A 157 21.80 13.99 14.85
C LEU A 157 21.43 15.46 15.17
N LYS A 158 22.06 16.44 14.51
CA LYS A 158 21.75 17.87 14.69
C LYS A 158 20.37 18.25 14.15
N ASP A 159 19.82 17.46 13.26
CA ASP A 159 18.49 17.69 12.67
C ASP A 159 17.36 17.32 13.64
N ILE A 160 17.68 16.60 14.73
CA ILE A 160 16.73 16.31 15.80
C ILE A 160 16.56 17.55 16.66
N LYS A 161 15.40 18.20 16.53
CA LYS A 161 15.06 19.38 17.33
C LYS A 161 14.89 18.99 18.80
N LYS A 162 15.34 19.84 19.72
CA LYS A 162 15.23 19.62 21.19
C LYS A 162 13.80 19.48 21.68
N ASP A 163 12.85 20.13 20.99
CA ASP A 163 11.43 20.16 21.25
C ASP A 163 10.63 19.17 20.38
N TRP A 164 11.32 18.28 19.67
CA TRP A 164 10.63 17.28 18.84
C TRP A 164 9.87 16.28 19.71
N CYS A 165 8.56 16.47 19.78
CA CYS A 165 7.67 15.55 20.43
C CYS A 165 7.42 14.34 19.52
N PHE A 166 7.91 13.18 19.92
CA PHE A 166 7.54 11.89 19.30
C PHE A 166 6.11 11.54 19.70
N THR A 167 5.13 12.15 19.03
CA THR A 167 3.69 11.95 19.31
C THR A 167 3.15 10.66 18.72
N ALA A 168 3.95 9.96 17.91
CA ALA A 168 3.63 8.70 17.28
C ALA A 168 4.83 7.75 17.34
N ASP A 169 4.60 6.50 17.00
CA ASP A 169 5.67 5.55 16.70
C ASP A 169 6.23 5.85 15.30
N TYR A 170 7.55 5.68 15.14
CA TYR A 170 8.27 5.92 13.87
C TYR A 170 9.15 4.73 13.50
N ILE A 171 9.58 4.69 12.25
CA ILE A 171 10.74 3.94 11.81
C ILE A 171 11.78 4.92 11.26
N LEU A 172 13.05 4.67 11.56
CA LEU A 172 14.18 5.34 10.93
C LEU A 172 14.75 4.40 9.87
N GLU A 173 14.68 4.80 8.63
CA GLU A 173 15.26 4.07 7.50
C GLU A 173 16.54 4.77 7.04
N LYS A 174 17.60 4.01 6.77
CA LYS A 174 18.79 4.52 6.11
C LYS A 174 18.43 5.06 4.73
N LYS A 175 18.88 6.25 4.40
CA LYS A 175 18.66 6.84 3.08
C LYS A 175 19.38 6.01 2.02
N VAL A 176 18.63 5.54 1.03
CA VAL A 176 19.16 4.76 -0.08
C VAL A 176 19.87 5.68 -1.07
N ASP A 177 21.08 5.30 -1.51
CA ASP A 177 21.72 5.91 -2.69
C ASP A 177 21.01 5.36 -3.93
N LEU A 178 19.91 6.04 -4.27
CA LEU A 178 18.91 5.58 -5.23
C LEU A 178 19.42 5.67 -6.66
N LYS A 179 19.29 4.56 -7.40
CA LYS A 179 19.52 4.50 -8.85
C LYS A 179 18.22 4.53 -9.62
N LYS A 180 17.25 3.69 -9.22
CA LYS A 180 15.91 3.59 -9.83
C LYS A 180 14.87 3.19 -8.80
N GLU A 181 13.63 3.54 -9.08
CA GLU A 181 12.46 3.00 -8.42
C GLU A 181 11.68 2.12 -9.39
N ILE A 182 11.26 0.95 -8.94
CA ILE A 182 10.42 0.06 -9.74
C ILE A 182 9.24 -0.45 -8.92
N SER A 183 8.20 -0.89 -9.59
CA SER A 183 7.08 -1.60 -9.00
C SER A 183 6.78 -2.88 -9.76
N VAL A 184 6.28 -3.88 -9.03
CA VAL A 184 5.75 -5.12 -9.60
C VAL A 184 4.30 -5.25 -9.18
N ILE A 185 3.41 -5.25 -10.16
CA ILE A 185 1.98 -5.46 -9.98
C ILE A 185 1.68 -6.93 -10.22
N LEU A 186 0.93 -7.53 -9.32
CA LEU A 186 0.43 -8.89 -9.49
C LEU A 186 -1.02 -9.02 -9.00
N THR A 187 -1.70 -10.02 -9.54
CA THR A 187 -3.01 -10.46 -9.04
C THR A 187 -2.89 -11.93 -8.64
N ARG A 188 -3.18 -12.24 -7.39
CA ARG A 188 -3.30 -13.63 -6.93
C ARG A 188 -4.77 -13.97 -6.78
N PHE A 189 -5.18 -15.02 -7.46
CA PHE A 189 -6.56 -15.52 -7.46
C PHE A 189 -6.82 -16.41 -6.23
N GLN A 190 -8.10 -16.63 -5.94
CA GLN A 190 -8.50 -17.46 -4.79
C GLN A 190 -8.00 -18.91 -4.88
N ASN A 191 -7.81 -19.43 -6.08
CA ASN A 191 -7.23 -20.76 -6.31
C ASN A 191 -5.70 -20.82 -6.18
N GLY A 192 -5.04 -19.70 -5.82
CA GLY A 192 -3.60 -19.58 -5.65
C GLY A 192 -2.83 -19.25 -6.92
N THR A 193 -3.43 -19.25 -8.11
CA THR A 193 -2.74 -18.83 -9.34
C THR A 193 -2.40 -17.35 -9.27
N ILE A 194 -1.28 -16.98 -9.90
CA ILE A 194 -0.76 -15.60 -9.93
C ILE A 194 -0.60 -15.16 -11.37
N SER A 195 -1.15 -13.98 -11.68
CA SER A 195 -0.83 -13.22 -12.88
C SER A 195 0.05 -12.05 -12.46
N ILE A 196 1.20 -11.89 -13.10
CA ILE A 196 2.20 -10.88 -12.73
C ILE A 196 2.61 -10.09 -13.95
N TYR A 197 2.68 -8.77 -13.81
CA TYR A 197 3.16 -7.88 -14.86
C TYR A 197 4.68 -7.77 -14.84
N PRO A 198 5.32 -7.45 -15.99
CA PRO A 198 6.73 -7.07 -15.99
C PRO A 198 6.99 -5.90 -15.04
N PRO A 199 8.20 -5.80 -14.45
CA PRO A 199 8.54 -4.65 -13.62
C PRO A 199 8.36 -3.32 -14.35
N ILE A 200 7.87 -2.35 -13.63
CA ILE A 200 7.54 -1.01 -14.12
C ILE A 200 8.54 -0.03 -13.47
N GLU A 201 9.22 0.79 -14.26
CA GLU A 201 10.09 1.85 -13.76
C GLU A 201 9.24 3.09 -13.44
N ASN A 202 9.37 3.60 -12.22
CA ASN A 202 8.63 4.76 -11.73
C ASN A 202 9.57 5.95 -11.58
N VAL A 203 9.16 7.09 -12.12
CA VAL A 203 9.88 8.35 -11.97
C VAL A 203 9.04 9.29 -11.13
N HIS A 204 9.58 9.65 -9.96
CA HIS A 204 8.96 10.60 -9.05
C HIS A 204 9.60 11.98 -9.17
N GLU A 205 8.79 13.01 -9.04
CA GLU A 205 9.21 14.40 -8.91
C GLU A 205 8.50 15.00 -7.70
N ASN A 206 9.27 15.55 -6.76
CA ASN A 206 8.74 16.05 -5.48
C ASN A 206 7.88 15.02 -4.71
N GLN A 207 8.32 13.75 -4.71
CA GLN A 207 7.65 12.62 -4.07
C GLN A 207 6.29 12.22 -4.69
N ILE A 208 5.93 12.78 -5.85
CA ILE A 208 4.73 12.46 -6.61
C ILE A 208 5.14 11.68 -7.86
N LEU A 209 4.44 10.58 -8.16
CA LEU A 209 4.65 9.81 -9.37
C LEU A 209 4.36 10.69 -10.60
N LYS A 210 5.37 10.94 -11.42
CA LYS A 210 5.28 11.75 -12.64
C LYS A 210 4.91 10.92 -13.86
N TYR A 211 5.61 9.81 -14.05
CA TYR A 211 5.31 8.82 -15.08
C TYR A 211 5.87 7.45 -14.74
N SER A 212 5.29 6.44 -15.35
CA SER A 212 5.76 5.05 -15.29
C SER A 212 6.15 4.57 -16.69
N LYS A 213 7.20 3.75 -16.77
CA LYS A 213 7.70 3.16 -18.02
C LYS A 213 7.67 1.64 -17.90
N ILE A 214 7.02 1.00 -18.87
CA ILE A 214 6.97 -0.46 -18.97
C ILE A 214 7.51 -0.94 -20.34
N PRO A 215 8.37 -1.96 -20.40
CA PRO A 215 9.05 -2.56 -19.26
C PRO A 215 10.10 -1.63 -18.65
N ALA A 216 10.47 -1.88 -17.38
CA ALA A 216 11.57 -1.19 -16.72
C ALA A 216 12.89 -1.51 -17.42
N ASP A 217 13.75 -0.49 -17.57
CA ASP A 217 15.10 -0.65 -18.12
C ASP A 217 16.07 -1.10 -17.02
N ILE A 218 16.07 -2.40 -16.73
CA ILE A 218 16.86 -3.05 -15.68
C ILE A 218 17.35 -4.41 -16.19
N ASN A 219 18.38 -4.99 -15.57
CA ASN A 219 18.93 -6.28 -15.99
C ASN A 219 18.05 -7.47 -15.57
N ASP A 220 18.19 -8.60 -16.28
CA ASP A 220 17.38 -9.80 -16.08
C ASP A 220 17.46 -10.38 -14.67
N LYS A 221 18.61 -10.23 -13.98
CA LYS A 221 18.78 -10.69 -12.61
C LYS A 221 17.84 -9.93 -11.67
N ILE A 222 17.78 -8.59 -11.79
CA ILE A 222 16.89 -7.75 -10.99
C ILE A 222 15.43 -8.03 -11.35
N ILE A 223 15.11 -8.23 -12.64
CA ILE A 223 13.76 -8.63 -13.08
C ILE A 223 13.34 -9.91 -12.35
N SER A 224 14.16 -10.94 -12.42
CA SER A 224 13.86 -12.24 -11.78
C SER A 224 13.70 -12.11 -10.26
N GLU A 225 14.59 -11.37 -9.59
CA GLU A 225 14.54 -11.14 -8.15
C GLU A 225 13.28 -10.38 -7.73
N ALA A 226 12.88 -9.36 -8.49
CA ALA A 226 11.67 -8.56 -8.22
C ALA A 226 10.39 -9.42 -8.37
N LEU A 227 10.29 -10.18 -9.45
CA LEU A 227 9.14 -11.06 -9.68
C LEU A 227 9.02 -12.15 -8.62
N GLN A 228 10.13 -12.83 -8.29
CA GLN A 228 10.15 -13.89 -7.28
C GLN A 228 9.82 -13.37 -5.88
N SER A 229 10.36 -12.22 -5.50
CA SER A 229 10.08 -11.63 -4.20
C SER A 229 8.63 -11.16 -4.09
N ALA A 230 8.07 -10.54 -5.12
CA ALA A 230 6.66 -10.14 -5.14
C ALA A 230 5.72 -11.34 -5.04
N GLN A 231 6.01 -12.42 -5.80
CA GLN A 231 5.26 -13.66 -5.70
C GLN A 231 5.35 -14.27 -4.30
N LYS A 232 6.55 -14.38 -3.73
CA LYS A 232 6.78 -14.92 -2.38
C LYS A 232 6.00 -14.14 -1.31
N ILE A 233 5.98 -12.80 -1.39
CA ILE A 233 5.21 -11.93 -0.51
C ILE A 233 3.72 -12.25 -0.62
N ALA A 234 3.17 -12.31 -1.84
CA ALA A 234 1.75 -12.59 -2.05
C ALA A 234 1.32 -13.97 -1.54
N GLU A 235 2.16 -14.99 -1.74
CA GLU A 235 1.92 -16.35 -1.27
C GLU A 235 1.89 -16.42 0.28
N HIS A 236 2.86 -15.82 0.96
CA HIS A 236 2.95 -15.87 2.43
C HIS A 236 1.90 -14.99 3.12
N LEU A 237 1.40 -13.95 2.48
CA LEU A 237 0.22 -13.21 2.93
C LEU A 237 -1.08 -13.98 2.69
N ASP A 238 -1.05 -15.10 1.97
CA ASP A 238 -2.25 -15.75 1.39
C ASP A 238 -3.17 -14.69 0.75
N TYR A 239 -2.53 -13.80 -0.02
CA TYR A 239 -3.18 -12.66 -0.63
C TYR A 239 -4.21 -13.08 -1.67
N VAL A 240 -5.35 -12.39 -1.71
CA VAL A 240 -6.33 -12.55 -2.79
C VAL A 240 -6.71 -11.17 -3.30
N GLY A 241 -6.46 -10.91 -4.57
CA GLY A 241 -6.68 -9.61 -5.21
C GLY A 241 -5.46 -9.10 -5.96
N THR A 242 -5.48 -7.83 -6.32
CA THR A 242 -4.36 -7.12 -6.94
C THR A 242 -3.55 -6.40 -5.88
N MET A 243 -2.23 -6.55 -5.92
CA MET A 243 -1.29 -5.83 -5.07
C MET A 243 -0.09 -5.35 -5.87
N THR A 244 0.63 -4.43 -5.30
CA THR A 244 1.87 -3.92 -5.86
C THR A 244 2.97 -3.95 -4.80
N VAL A 245 4.15 -4.38 -5.20
CA VAL A 245 5.37 -4.25 -4.37
C VAL A 245 6.25 -3.19 -5.01
N GLU A 246 6.62 -2.19 -4.24
CA GLU A 246 7.53 -1.14 -4.66
C GLU A 246 8.94 -1.42 -4.18
N TYR A 247 9.92 -1.13 -5.05
CA TYR A 247 11.32 -1.41 -4.79
C TYR A 247 12.20 -0.21 -5.10
N PHE A 248 13.25 -0.08 -4.31
CA PHE A 248 14.42 0.72 -4.64
C PHE A 248 15.52 -0.16 -5.23
N ILE A 249 16.17 0.33 -6.28
CA ILE A 249 17.42 -0.21 -6.79
C ILE A 249 18.51 0.81 -6.44
N ASN A 250 19.48 0.40 -5.64
CA ASN A 250 20.60 1.26 -5.26
C ASN A 250 21.72 1.29 -6.32
N GLN A 251 22.74 2.12 -6.13
CA GLN A 251 23.89 2.22 -7.06
C GLN A 251 24.66 0.90 -7.19
N ASN A 252 24.60 0.01 -6.21
CA ASN A 252 25.23 -1.31 -6.25
C ASN A 252 24.35 -2.35 -6.97
N ASN A 253 23.18 -1.98 -7.49
CA ASN A 253 22.17 -2.85 -8.06
C ASN A 253 21.54 -3.84 -7.05
N ASP A 254 21.57 -3.54 -5.75
CA ASP A 254 20.75 -4.28 -4.80
C ASP A 254 19.28 -3.86 -4.94
N LEU A 255 18.41 -4.88 -4.90
CA LEU A 255 16.96 -4.69 -4.89
C LEU A 255 16.46 -4.66 -3.44
N LEU A 256 15.75 -3.61 -3.06
CA LEU A 256 15.25 -3.38 -1.70
C LEU A 256 13.75 -3.11 -1.75
N VAL A 257 12.95 -3.90 -1.04
CA VAL A 257 11.51 -3.59 -0.91
C VAL A 257 11.36 -2.28 -0.14
N ASN A 258 10.65 -1.34 -0.74
CA ASN A 258 10.26 -0.08 -0.12
C ASN A 258 8.95 -0.26 0.65
N GLU A 259 7.87 -0.57 -0.04
CA GLU A 259 6.54 -0.77 0.58
C GLU A 259 5.65 -1.69 -0.27
N ILE A 260 4.54 -2.13 0.31
CA ILE A 260 3.53 -2.96 -0.34
C ILE A 260 2.21 -2.17 -0.39
N ALA A 261 1.64 -2.01 -1.57
CA ALA A 261 0.29 -1.48 -1.74
C ALA A 261 -0.70 -2.65 -1.88
N PRO A 262 -1.60 -2.89 -0.90
CA PRO A 262 -2.54 -4.03 -0.91
C PRO A 262 -3.79 -3.70 -1.75
N ARG A 263 -3.60 -3.13 -2.90
CA ARG A 263 -4.66 -2.60 -3.77
C ARG A 263 -4.14 -2.37 -5.19
N VAL A 264 -5.03 -1.97 -6.09
CA VAL A 264 -4.64 -1.39 -7.39
C VAL A 264 -3.72 -0.17 -7.18
N HIS A 265 -2.90 0.14 -8.18
CA HIS A 265 -1.80 1.09 -8.03
C HIS A 265 -1.71 2.09 -9.20
N ASN A 266 -1.18 3.28 -8.92
CA ASN A 266 -1.04 4.35 -9.92
C ASN A 266 -0.04 4.02 -11.05
N SER A 267 0.86 3.06 -10.84
CA SER A 267 1.81 2.61 -11.88
C SER A 267 1.21 1.58 -12.84
N GLY A 268 -0.07 1.15 -12.62
CA GLY A 268 -0.75 0.14 -13.40
C GLY A 268 -1.72 0.66 -14.46
#